data_7a61f7553752b81f7985a31468826582
#
_entry.id   7a61f7553752b81f7985a31468826582
#
_cell.length_a   1.000
_cell.length_b   1.000
_cell.length_c   1.000
_cell.angle_alpha   90.00
_cell.angle_beta   90.00
_cell.angle_gamma   90.00
#
_symmetry.space_group_name_H-M   'P 1'
#
loop_
_entity.id
_entity.type
_entity.pdbx_description
1 polymer ?
#
loop_
_entity_poly.entity_id
_entity_poly.type
_entity_poly.pdbx_seq_one_letter_code
_entity_poly.pdbx_strand_id
1 'polypeptide(L)'
;MAYHNHHSHVDCIRLVPIFNHLNDEQMHLIAQSANEVQYVKNELLFRFGDKDDTLYIINNGRVRIYSLSESGREQTIRILHPGDFMGEFAVLQTEGYHSNYAEAISETSICKIHKKDLDQYLDRYPEIMRRILSDITKRLQLSEKQTVQVSIEPVEARIIDFLSENVEDEKNHTYVTLPMSKKDLATYLGTTPETISRKFSSLEERGLIKRHTQKCVEIFDLDELLFVSS
;
A
#
# COMPACT_ATOMS: atom_id res chain seq x y z
N MET A 1 -9.48 19.07 28.80
CA MET A 1 -8.30 19.66 28.16
C MET A 1 -7.52 18.50 27.53
N ALA A 2 -7.67 18.31 26.23
CA ALA A 2 -6.95 17.25 25.52
C ALA A 2 -5.56 17.79 25.14
N TYR A 3 -4.53 17.24 25.74
CA TYR A 3 -3.16 17.42 25.26
C TYR A 3 -3.06 16.73 23.90
N HIS A 4 -3.22 17.49 22.81
CA HIS A 4 -2.88 17.02 21.48
C HIS A 4 -1.38 16.75 21.43
N ASN A 5 -1.03 15.53 21.17
CA ASN A 5 0.33 15.01 21.16
C ASN A 5 1.04 15.49 19.88
N HIS A 6 1.55 16.73 19.85
CA HIS A 6 2.28 17.32 18.71
C HIS A 6 3.50 16.47 18.26
N HIS A 7 4.03 15.60 19.12
CA HIS A 7 5.12 14.69 18.76
C HIS A 7 4.69 13.60 17.75
N SER A 8 3.44 13.12 17.81
CA SER A 8 2.97 12.06 16.91
C SER A 8 2.81 12.53 15.45
N HIS A 9 2.43 13.79 15.24
CA HIS A 9 2.24 14.33 13.88
C HIS A 9 3.55 14.55 13.13
N VAL A 10 4.62 14.99 13.82
CA VAL A 10 5.96 15.16 13.22
C VAL A 10 6.53 13.79 12.81
N ASP A 11 6.36 12.78 13.65
CA ASP A 11 6.82 11.42 13.36
C ASP A 11 6.09 10.84 12.15
N CYS A 12 4.78 11.09 12.03
CA CYS A 12 3.98 10.73 10.85
C CYS A 12 4.53 11.38 9.57
N ILE A 13 4.80 12.71 9.59
CA ILE A 13 5.35 13.43 8.45
C ILE A 13 6.75 12.92 8.09
N ARG A 14 7.58 12.58 9.07
CA ARG A 14 8.94 12.08 8.86
C ARG A 14 8.98 10.71 8.19
N LEU A 15 7.97 9.85 8.41
CA LEU A 15 7.86 8.53 7.78
C LEU A 15 7.69 8.62 6.26
N VAL A 16 7.10 9.71 5.76
CA VAL A 16 6.71 9.80 4.34
C VAL A 16 7.88 10.24 3.48
N PRO A 17 8.28 9.46 2.46
CA PRO A 17 9.42 9.79 1.59
C PRO A 17 9.34 11.17 0.92
N ILE A 18 8.14 11.67 0.65
CA ILE A 18 7.96 12.99 0.02
C ILE A 18 8.35 14.15 0.94
N PHE A 19 8.40 13.96 2.25
CA PHE A 19 8.74 14.98 3.24
C PHE A 19 10.09 14.75 3.93
N ASN A 20 10.71 13.58 3.83
CA ASN A 20 11.90 13.19 4.61
C ASN A 20 13.17 14.02 4.31
N HIS A 21 13.16 14.87 3.29
CA HIS A 21 14.24 15.81 2.96
C HIS A 21 14.13 17.15 3.71
N LEU A 22 13.00 17.39 4.35
CA LEU A 22 12.74 18.62 5.08
C LEU A 22 13.49 18.61 6.43
N ASN A 23 13.88 19.78 6.89
CA ASN A 23 14.43 19.93 8.24
C ASN A 23 13.33 19.89 9.31
N ASP A 24 13.71 19.82 10.57
CA ASP A 24 12.75 19.67 11.68
C ASP A 24 11.77 20.85 11.77
N GLU A 25 12.20 22.10 11.53
CA GLU A 25 11.31 23.28 11.54
C GLU A 25 10.24 23.17 10.44
N GLN A 26 10.63 22.74 9.24
CA GLN A 26 9.73 22.56 8.12
C GLN A 26 8.75 21.41 8.36
N MET A 27 9.23 20.29 8.93
CA MET A 27 8.37 19.18 9.34
C MET A 27 7.34 19.58 10.40
N HIS A 28 7.77 20.37 11.40
CA HIS A 28 6.86 20.90 12.40
C HIS A 28 5.78 21.79 11.82
N LEU A 29 6.12 22.63 10.83
CA LEU A 29 5.16 23.49 10.16
C LEU A 29 4.06 22.65 9.46
N ILE A 30 4.46 21.62 8.72
CA ILE A 30 3.50 20.72 8.04
C ILE A 30 2.68 19.95 9.08
N ALA A 31 3.29 19.47 10.15
CA ALA A 31 2.62 18.72 11.20
C ALA A 31 1.53 19.54 11.92
N GLN A 32 1.66 20.87 11.99
CA GLN A 32 0.64 21.76 12.58
C GLN A 32 -0.68 21.77 11.80
N SER A 33 -0.65 21.53 10.48
CA SER A 33 -1.85 21.44 9.63
C SER A 33 -2.37 20.00 9.49
N ALA A 34 -1.63 19.01 9.97
CA ALA A 34 -2.03 17.62 9.92
C ALA A 34 -3.00 17.28 11.06
N ASN A 35 -4.08 16.55 10.73
CA ASN A 35 -5.04 16.03 11.70
C ASN A 35 -4.99 14.51 11.71
N GLU A 36 -4.77 13.92 12.89
CA GLU A 36 -4.77 12.47 13.05
C GLU A 36 -6.18 11.93 13.25
N VAL A 37 -6.53 10.88 12.51
CA VAL A 37 -7.81 10.18 12.59
C VAL A 37 -7.54 8.68 12.72
N GLN A 38 -8.27 8.02 13.62
CA GLN A 38 -8.21 6.58 13.83
C GLN A 38 -9.34 5.89 13.06
N TYR A 39 -9.01 4.77 12.45
CA TYR A 39 -9.96 3.91 11.74
C TYR A 39 -9.89 2.49 12.30
N VAL A 40 -11.04 1.88 12.52
CA VAL A 40 -11.12 0.47 12.89
C VAL A 40 -11.03 -0.41 11.64
N LYS A 41 -10.68 -1.68 11.85
CA LYS A 41 -10.63 -2.65 10.75
C LYS A 41 -11.96 -2.74 10.01
N ASN A 42 -11.92 -2.76 8.67
CA ASN A 42 -13.03 -2.77 7.70
C ASN A 42 -13.79 -1.43 7.61
N GLU A 43 -13.28 -0.36 8.19
CA GLU A 43 -13.83 0.97 8.03
C GLU A 43 -13.35 1.59 6.71
N LEU A 44 -14.28 2.23 5.99
CA LEU A 44 -13.97 2.95 4.75
C LEU A 44 -13.45 4.35 5.08
N LEU A 45 -12.34 4.71 4.46
CA LEU A 45 -11.75 6.04 4.54
C LEU A 45 -12.42 6.99 3.52
N PHE A 46 -12.67 6.48 2.33
CA PHE A 46 -13.43 7.15 1.26
C PHE A 46 -13.95 6.12 0.25
N ARG A 47 -14.89 6.55 -0.58
CA ARG A 47 -15.53 5.75 -1.62
C ARG A 47 -15.26 6.31 -3.01
N PHE A 48 -15.42 5.48 -4.01
CA PHE A 48 -15.46 5.94 -5.40
C PHE A 48 -16.51 7.03 -5.58
N GLY A 49 -16.12 8.15 -6.19
CA GLY A 49 -16.97 9.30 -6.45
C GLY A 49 -17.12 10.29 -5.28
N ASP A 50 -16.59 9.97 -4.10
CA ASP A 50 -16.57 10.94 -2.99
C ASP A 50 -15.70 12.13 -3.40
N LYS A 51 -16.25 13.35 -3.17
CA LYS A 51 -15.50 14.59 -3.34
C LYS A 51 -14.68 14.86 -2.08
N ASP A 52 -13.40 15.04 -2.25
CA ASP A 52 -12.45 15.26 -1.17
C ASP A 52 -11.31 16.18 -1.63
N ASP A 53 -10.69 16.86 -0.69
CA ASP A 53 -9.56 17.74 -0.89
C ASP A 53 -8.39 17.38 0.06
N THR A 54 -8.28 16.12 0.43
CA THR A 54 -7.39 15.65 1.49
C THR A 54 -6.32 14.68 0.98
N LEU A 55 -5.08 14.93 1.37
CA LEU A 55 -3.99 13.95 1.30
C LEU A 55 -3.98 13.15 2.60
N TYR A 56 -3.99 11.83 2.48
CA TYR A 56 -4.00 10.87 3.58
C TYR A 56 -2.63 10.20 3.70
N ILE A 57 -2.02 10.26 4.86
CA ILE A 57 -0.72 9.66 5.17
C ILE A 57 -0.94 8.55 6.18
N ILE A 58 -0.44 7.36 5.88
CA ILE A 58 -0.54 6.21 6.79
C ILE A 58 0.53 6.37 7.88
N ASN A 59 0.10 6.60 9.12
CA ASN A 59 0.98 6.66 10.29
C ASN A 59 1.22 5.26 10.86
N ASN A 60 0.14 4.49 11.01
CA ASN A 60 0.20 3.11 11.50
C ASN A 60 -0.93 2.29 10.87
N GLY A 61 -0.78 0.96 10.85
CA GLY A 61 -1.77 0.05 10.28
C GLY A 61 -1.61 -0.16 8.78
N ARG A 62 -2.70 -0.52 8.09
CA ARG A 62 -2.70 -0.82 6.65
C ARG A 62 -4.03 -0.45 6.01
N VAL A 63 -3.95 0.08 4.78
CA VAL A 63 -5.11 0.45 3.97
C VAL A 63 -5.08 -0.29 2.65
N ARG A 64 -6.21 -0.84 2.24
CA ARG A 64 -6.42 -1.45 0.94
C ARG A 64 -7.10 -0.46 0.01
N ILE A 65 -6.49 -0.21 -1.16
CA ILE A 65 -7.12 0.50 -2.27
C ILE A 65 -7.68 -0.53 -3.24
N TYR A 66 -8.96 -0.40 -3.59
CA TYR A 66 -9.62 -1.34 -4.49
C TYR A 66 -10.67 -0.65 -5.38
N SER A 67 -10.98 -1.29 -6.50
CA SER A 67 -12.10 -0.92 -7.38
C SER A 67 -13.19 -2.00 -7.33
N LEU A 68 -14.39 -1.62 -7.72
CA LEU A 68 -15.52 -2.53 -7.94
C LEU A 68 -15.85 -2.62 -9.42
N SER A 69 -16.01 -3.84 -9.94
CA SER A 69 -16.61 -4.05 -11.25
C SER A 69 -18.13 -3.81 -11.21
N GLU A 70 -18.77 -3.69 -12.36
CA GLU A 70 -20.24 -3.59 -12.47
C GLU A 70 -20.95 -4.80 -11.83
N SER A 71 -20.31 -5.97 -11.81
CA SER A 71 -20.82 -7.17 -11.15
C SER A 71 -20.59 -7.19 -9.63
N GLY A 72 -20.02 -6.13 -9.05
CA GLY A 72 -19.71 -6.03 -7.62
C GLY A 72 -18.45 -6.79 -7.19
N ARG A 73 -17.64 -7.31 -8.13
CA ARG A 73 -16.38 -7.97 -7.80
C ARG A 73 -15.31 -6.94 -7.46
N GLU A 74 -14.68 -7.13 -6.30
CA GLU A 74 -13.56 -6.32 -5.84
C GLU A 74 -12.27 -6.70 -6.58
N GLN A 75 -11.51 -5.69 -7.00
CA GLN A 75 -10.14 -5.83 -7.49
C GLN A 75 -9.23 -4.97 -6.61
N THR A 76 -8.36 -5.61 -5.85
CA THR A 76 -7.34 -4.90 -5.06
C THR A 76 -6.30 -4.31 -6.01
N ILE A 77 -6.09 -3.00 -5.89
CA ILE A 77 -5.11 -2.27 -6.70
C ILE A 77 -3.78 -2.23 -5.96
N ARG A 78 -3.80 -1.90 -4.65
CA ARG A 78 -2.60 -1.83 -3.82
C ARG A 78 -2.94 -1.91 -2.33
N ILE A 79 -1.97 -2.31 -1.53
CA ILE A 79 -1.98 -2.21 -0.07
C ILE A 79 -0.99 -1.13 0.34
N LEU A 80 -1.42 -0.24 1.21
CA LEU A 80 -0.62 0.86 1.74
C LEU A 80 -0.17 0.54 3.16
N HIS A 81 1.07 0.91 3.45
CA HIS A 81 1.78 0.69 4.71
C HIS A 81 2.14 2.01 5.39
N PRO A 82 2.62 2.01 6.65
CA PRO A 82 3.14 3.22 7.28
C PRO A 82 4.21 3.91 6.42
N GLY A 83 4.05 5.22 6.21
CA GLY A 83 4.88 6.03 5.32
C GLY A 83 4.33 6.17 3.90
N ASP A 84 3.35 5.37 3.50
CA ASP A 84 2.65 5.59 2.22
C ASP A 84 1.62 6.71 2.35
N PHE A 85 1.23 7.26 1.19
CA PHE A 85 0.16 8.25 1.10
C PHE A 85 -0.85 7.91 0.00
N MET A 86 -2.05 8.48 0.11
CA MET A 86 -3.15 8.37 -0.87
C MET A 86 -3.95 9.65 -0.91
N GLY A 87 -4.91 9.76 -1.86
CA GLY A 87 -5.69 10.97 -2.10
C GLY A 87 -5.00 11.94 -3.06
N GLU A 88 -3.89 11.54 -3.66
CA GLU A 88 -3.14 12.33 -4.64
C GLU A 88 -4.02 12.80 -5.80
N PHE A 89 -4.95 11.98 -6.28
CA PHE A 89 -5.90 12.38 -7.32
C PHE A 89 -6.82 13.50 -6.85
N ALA A 90 -7.32 13.43 -5.61
CA ALA A 90 -8.21 14.41 -5.05
C ALA A 90 -7.53 15.77 -4.83
N VAL A 91 -6.25 15.79 -4.43
CA VAL A 91 -5.53 17.05 -4.15
C VAL A 91 -4.83 17.64 -5.37
N LEU A 92 -4.42 16.82 -6.35
CA LEU A 92 -3.66 17.30 -7.52
C LEU A 92 -4.55 17.57 -8.74
N GLN A 93 -5.78 17.03 -8.79
CA GLN A 93 -6.74 17.29 -9.86
C GLN A 93 -7.68 18.44 -9.50
N THR A 94 -8.27 19.04 -10.54
CA THR A 94 -9.16 20.20 -10.39
C THR A 94 -10.50 19.82 -9.74
N GLU A 95 -11.02 18.63 -10.01
CA GLU A 95 -12.35 18.22 -9.55
C GLU A 95 -12.35 17.47 -8.20
N GLY A 96 -11.22 16.95 -7.75
CA GLY A 96 -11.04 16.41 -6.40
C GLY A 96 -11.91 15.18 -6.06
N TYR A 97 -12.14 14.26 -7.00
CA TYR A 97 -12.89 13.03 -6.74
C TYR A 97 -11.98 11.83 -6.56
N HIS A 98 -12.38 10.92 -5.64
CA HIS A 98 -11.74 9.63 -5.51
C HIS A 98 -12.19 8.67 -6.63
N SER A 99 -11.23 8.05 -7.31
CA SER A 99 -11.47 7.07 -8.39
C SER A 99 -11.55 5.62 -7.89
N ASN A 100 -11.36 5.38 -6.60
CA ASN A 100 -11.29 4.07 -5.97
C ASN A 100 -11.90 4.09 -4.57
N TYR A 101 -12.01 2.93 -3.94
CA TYR A 101 -12.34 2.77 -2.53
C TYR A 101 -11.06 2.64 -1.71
N ALA A 102 -11.07 3.16 -0.48
CA ALA A 102 -10.02 2.94 0.51
C ALA A 102 -10.62 2.39 1.79
N GLU A 103 -10.08 1.26 2.28
CA GLU A 103 -10.56 0.53 3.46
C GLU A 103 -9.40 0.19 4.38
N ALA A 104 -9.55 0.45 5.68
CA ALA A 104 -8.61 0.02 6.70
C ALA A 104 -8.70 -1.51 6.89
N ILE A 105 -7.60 -2.25 6.65
CA ILE A 105 -7.56 -3.71 6.82
C ILE A 105 -6.96 -4.15 8.16
N SER A 106 -6.60 -3.21 9.00
CA SER A 106 -6.22 -3.34 10.41
C SER A 106 -6.68 -2.09 11.17
N GLU A 107 -6.48 -2.03 12.47
CA GLU A 107 -6.53 -0.74 13.18
C GLU A 107 -5.49 0.19 12.55
N THR A 108 -5.89 1.40 12.17
CA THR A 108 -5.11 2.28 11.31
C THR A 108 -5.20 3.72 11.79
N SER A 109 -4.06 4.37 11.91
CA SER A 109 -3.92 5.80 12.21
C SER A 109 -3.49 6.53 10.94
N ILE A 110 -4.19 7.60 10.60
CA ILE A 110 -4.00 8.40 9.39
C ILE A 110 -3.81 9.87 9.74
N CYS A 111 -2.75 10.49 9.22
CA CYS A 111 -2.60 11.94 9.22
C CYS A 111 -3.21 12.51 7.94
N LYS A 112 -4.10 13.48 8.07
CA LYS A 112 -4.79 14.17 6.97
C LYS A 112 -4.23 15.57 6.77
N ILE A 113 -3.90 15.94 5.53
CA ILE A 113 -3.48 17.28 5.14
C ILE A 113 -4.44 17.78 4.06
N HIS A 114 -5.10 18.92 4.29
CA HIS A 114 -5.99 19.50 3.30
C HIS A 114 -5.22 20.10 2.13
N LYS A 115 -5.83 20.04 0.93
CA LYS A 115 -5.28 20.61 -0.31
C LYS A 115 -4.77 22.04 -0.13
N LYS A 116 -5.56 22.88 0.55
CA LYS A 116 -5.21 24.30 0.78
C LYS A 116 -3.85 24.46 1.49
N ASP A 117 -3.57 23.61 2.47
CA ASP A 117 -2.30 23.65 3.21
C ASP A 117 -1.20 23.00 2.39
N LEU A 118 -1.50 21.89 1.72
CA LEU A 118 -0.56 21.22 0.82
C LEU A 118 -0.08 22.16 -0.30
N ASP A 119 -0.98 22.91 -0.96
CA ASP A 119 -0.65 23.85 -2.01
C ASP A 119 0.38 24.91 -1.52
N GLN A 120 0.21 25.45 -0.30
CA GLN A 120 1.18 26.37 0.30
C GLN A 120 2.56 25.71 0.51
N TYR A 121 2.59 24.43 0.88
CA TYR A 121 3.84 23.70 1.03
C TYR A 121 4.51 23.39 -0.30
N LEU A 122 3.74 23.07 -1.33
CA LEU A 122 4.24 22.83 -2.68
C LEU A 122 4.86 24.11 -3.29
N ASP A 123 4.22 25.28 -3.06
CA ASP A 123 4.75 26.57 -3.48
C ASP A 123 6.05 26.93 -2.77
N ARG A 124 6.10 26.66 -1.47
CA ARG A 124 7.25 26.99 -0.60
C ARG A 124 8.40 26.00 -0.72
N TYR A 125 8.10 24.72 -0.97
CA TYR A 125 9.05 23.63 -1.04
C TYR A 125 8.84 22.79 -2.32
N PRO A 126 9.25 23.28 -3.50
CA PRO A 126 8.99 22.61 -4.79
C PRO A 126 9.55 21.18 -4.88
N GLU A 127 10.53 20.83 -4.05
CA GLU A 127 11.09 19.49 -3.98
C GLU A 127 10.05 18.44 -3.52
N ILE A 128 9.05 18.84 -2.75
CA ILE A 128 7.93 17.94 -2.37
C ILE A 128 7.19 17.47 -3.63
N MET A 129 6.89 18.39 -4.57
CA MET A 129 6.23 18.05 -5.83
C MET A 129 7.05 17.06 -6.66
N ARG A 130 8.37 17.26 -6.74
CA ARG A 130 9.26 16.34 -7.48
C ARG A 130 9.22 14.92 -6.88
N ARG A 131 9.15 14.81 -5.55
CA ARG A 131 9.08 13.53 -4.86
C ARG A 131 7.70 12.87 -5.03
N ILE A 132 6.61 13.63 -4.96
CA ILE A 132 5.27 13.13 -5.29
C ILE A 132 5.28 12.58 -6.73
N LEU A 133 5.82 13.33 -7.69
CA LEU A 133 5.89 12.90 -9.09
C LEU A 133 6.73 11.64 -9.27
N SER A 134 7.87 11.54 -8.58
CA SER A 134 8.70 10.33 -8.57
C SER A 134 7.95 9.11 -8.02
N ASP A 135 7.19 9.29 -6.93
CA ASP A 135 6.38 8.20 -6.34
C ASP A 135 5.25 7.77 -7.29
N ILE A 136 4.52 8.72 -7.87
CA ILE A 136 3.47 8.44 -8.87
C ILE A 136 4.04 7.69 -10.08
N THR A 137 5.23 8.07 -10.54
CA THR A 137 5.89 7.38 -11.66
C THR A 137 6.23 5.93 -11.31
N LYS A 138 6.75 5.67 -10.11
CA LYS A 138 6.99 4.30 -9.63
C LYS A 138 5.69 3.48 -9.55
N ARG A 139 4.61 4.08 -9.03
CA ARG A 139 3.30 3.44 -8.95
C ARG A 139 2.74 3.12 -10.34
N LEU A 140 2.94 4.00 -11.32
CA LEU A 140 2.56 3.76 -12.71
C LEU A 140 3.31 2.57 -13.29
N GLN A 141 4.64 2.50 -13.12
CA GLN A 141 5.46 1.38 -13.58
C GLN A 141 5.01 0.04 -12.96
N LEU A 142 4.73 0.02 -11.65
CA LEU A 142 4.21 -1.17 -10.98
C LEU A 142 2.83 -1.59 -11.51
N SER A 143 1.94 -0.62 -11.78
CA SER A 143 0.62 -0.89 -12.35
C SER A 143 0.71 -1.44 -13.78
N GLU A 144 1.59 -0.91 -14.60
CA GLU A 144 1.86 -1.43 -15.95
C GLU A 144 2.41 -2.86 -15.89
N LYS A 145 3.40 -3.12 -15.02
CA LYS A 145 3.94 -4.47 -14.78
C LYS A 145 2.82 -5.44 -14.37
N GLN A 146 2.00 -5.05 -13.38
CA GLN A 146 0.88 -5.88 -12.92
C GLN A 146 -0.13 -6.18 -14.04
N THR A 147 -0.43 -5.21 -14.90
CA THR A 147 -1.34 -5.39 -16.04
C THR A 147 -0.80 -6.43 -17.02
N VAL A 148 0.48 -6.38 -17.34
CA VAL A 148 1.15 -7.35 -18.20
C VAL A 148 1.14 -8.74 -17.54
N GLN A 149 1.54 -8.85 -16.29
CA GLN A 149 1.60 -10.11 -15.56
C GLN A 149 0.23 -10.80 -15.49
N VAL A 150 -0.84 -10.07 -15.12
CA VAL A 150 -2.20 -10.63 -15.04
C VAL A 150 -2.69 -11.12 -16.40
N SER A 151 -2.25 -10.51 -17.50
CA SER A 151 -2.71 -10.83 -18.85
C SER A 151 -1.96 -12.01 -19.50
N ILE A 152 -0.69 -12.24 -19.15
CA ILE A 152 0.20 -13.15 -19.87
C ILE A 152 0.71 -14.30 -19.00
N GLU A 153 0.96 -14.05 -17.72
CA GLU A 153 1.62 -15.02 -16.85
C GLU A 153 0.66 -16.00 -16.17
N PRO A 154 1.06 -17.26 -16.00
CA PRO A 154 0.34 -18.23 -15.17
C PRO A 154 0.19 -17.73 -13.73
N VAL A 155 -0.90 -18.08 -13.04
CA VAL A 155 -1.15 -17.70 -11.63
C VAL A 155 0.00 -18.13 -10.71
N GLU A 156 0.64 -19.27 -11.00
CA GLU A 156 1.76 -19.79 -10.21
C GLU A 156 2.97 -18.88 -10.29
N ALA A 157 3.34 -18.43 -11.49
CA ALA A 157 4.44 -17.49 -11.70
C ALA A 157 4.19 -16.18 -10.94
N ARG A 158 2.98 -15.61 -11.04
CA ARG A 158 2.59 -14.39 -10.30
C ARG A 158 2.68 -14.55 -8.78
N ILE A 159 2.36 -15.74 -8.25
CA ILE A 159 2.53 -16.05 -6.82
C ILE A 159 4.01 -16.08 -6.46
N ILE A 160 4.84 -16.72 -7.27
CA ILE A 160 6.29 -16.83 -7.03
C ILE A 160 6.94 -15.44 -7.06
N ASP A 161 6.61 -14.62 -8.05
CA ASP A 161 7.09 -13.24 -8.15
C ASP A 161 6.68 -12.41 -6.93
N PHE A 162 5.41 -12.51 -6.51
CA PHE A 162 4.93 -11.83 -5.33
C PHE A 162 5.69 -12.26 -4.06
N LEU A 163 5.95 -13.54 -3.89
CA LEU A 163 6.72 -14.05 -2.76
C LEU A 163 8.15 -13.52 -2.79
N SER A 164 8.82 -13.56 -3.95
CA SER A 164 10.21 -13.11 -4.11
C SER A 164 10.40 -11.61 -3.85
N GLU A 165 9.42 -10.79 -4.23
CA GLU A 165 9.43 -9.33 -4.00
C GLU A 165 9.19 -8.94 -2.52
N ASN A 166 8.65 -9.85 -1.71
CA ASN A 166 8.31 -9.60 -0.30
C ASN A 166 9.16 -10.45 0.68
N VAL A 167 10.34 -10.87 0.26
CA VAL A 167 11.28 -11.65 1.08
C VAL A 167 11.82 -10.81 2.23
N GLU A 168 11.81 -11.40 3.41
CA GLU A 168 12.48 -10.89 4.61
C GLU A 168 13.61 -11.87 4.97
N ASP A 169 14.86 -11.44 4.87
CA ASP A 169 16.02 -12.26 5.24
C ASP A 169 16.24 -12.24 6.75
N GLU A 170 15.92 -13.33 7.44
CA GLU A 170 16.28 -13.53 8.85
C GLU A 170 17.21 -14.75 9.02
N LYS A 171 18.46 -14.49 9.40
CA LYS A 171 19.41 -15.48 9.95
C LYS A 171 19.47 -16.85 9.23
N ASN A 172 19.73 -16.86 7.93
CA ASN A 172 19.79 -18.06 7.06
C ASN A 172 18.44 -18.71 6.70
N HIS A 173 17.31 -18.05 6.95
CA HIS A 173 16.00 -18.50 6.50
C HIS A 173 15.30 -17.39 5.74
N THR A 174 14.72 -17.75 4.61
CA THR A 174 14.00 -16.82 3.74
C THR A 174 12.52 -16.91 4.05
N TYR A 175 11.98 -15.90 4.74
CA TYR A 175 10.57 -15.83 5.09
C TYR A 175 9.85 -14.73 4.31
N VAL A 176 8.56 -14.94 4.09
CA VAL A 176 7.65 -13.92 3.56
C VAL A 176 6.50 -13.76 4.55
N THR A 177 6.35 -12.57 5.10
CA THR A 177 5.15 -12.19 5.84
C THR A 177 4.14 -11.60 4.88
N LEU A 178 3.08 -12.36 4.54
CA LEU A 178 2.04 -11.87 3.63
C LEU A 178 1.39 -10.60 4.19
N PRO A 179 1.50 -9.45 3.50
CA PRO A 179 1.01 -8.16 3.99
C PRO A 179 -0.51 -8.07 4.03
N MET A 180 -1.20 -9.03 3.42
CA MET A 180 -2.65 -9.04 3.21
C MET A 180 -3.26 -10.42 3.46
N SER A 181 -4.59 -10.50 3.47
CA SER A 181 -5.31 -11.78 3.53
C SER A 181 -5.20 -12.56 2.22
N LYS A 182 -5.48 -13.89 2.25
CA LYS A 182 -5.55 -14.69 1.00
C LYS A 182 -6.60 -14.18 0.03
N LYS A 183 -7.71 -13.63 0.52
CA LYS A 183 -8.75 -13.02 -0.32
C LYS A 183 -8.18 -11.82 -1.06
N ASP A 184 -7.50 -10.93 -0.34
CA ASP A 184 -6.89 -9.73 -0.94
C ASP A 184 -5.75 -10.09 -1.90
N LEU A 185 -4.91 -11.08 -1.55
CA LEU A 185 -3.86 -11.59 -2.43
C LEU A 185 -4.44 -12.17 -3.72
N ALA A 186 -5.54 -12.90 -3.64
CA ALA A 186 -6.22 -13.44 -4.81
C ALA A 186 -6.71 -12.31 -5.74
N THR A 187 -7.36 -11.30 -5.17
CA THR A 187 -7.80 -10.14 -5.97
C THR A 187 -6.63 -9.32 -6.50
N TYR A 188 -5.55 -9.17 -5.74
CA TYR A 188 -4.31 -8.49 -6.18
C TYR A 188 -3.65 -9.21 -7.36
N LEU A 189 -3.57 -10.55 -7.31
CA LEU A 189 -3.00 -11.38 -8.38
C LEU A 189 -4.00 -11.72 -9.50
N GLY A 190 -5.22 -11.16 -9.50
CA GLY A 190 -6.23 -11.38 -10.54
C GLY A 190 -6.73 -12.82 -10.62
N THR A 191 -6.94 -13.48 -9.47
CA THR A 191 -7.38 -14.88 -9.39
C THR A 191 -8.40 -15.08 -8.25
N THR A 192 -8.67 -16.33 -7.84
CA THR A 192 -9.58 -16.67 -6.74
C THR A 192 -8.83 -17.20 -5.52
N PRO A 193 -9.39 -17.05 -4.28
CA PRO A 193 -8.79 -17.59 -3.06
C PRO A 193 -8.56 -19.11 -3.10
N GLU A 194 -9.45 -19.84 -3.79
CA GLU A 194 -9.35 -21.30 -3.98
C GLU A 194 -8.13 -21.63 -4.86
N THR A 195 -7.91 -20.85 -5.94
CA THR A 195 -6.74 -21.01 -6.81
C THR A 195 -5.44 -20.70 -6.07
N ILE A 196 -5.40 -19.63 -5.28
CA ILE A 196 -4.26 -19.31 -4.41
C ILE A 196 -3.98 -20.49 -3.47
N SER A 197 -5.00 -20.98 -2.75
CA SER A 197 -4.84 -22.09 -1.81
C SER A 197 -4.29 -23.35 -2.48
N ARG A 198 -4.83 -23.70 -3.66
CA ARG A 198 -4.38 -24.86 -4.43
C ARG A 198 -2.93 -24.71 -4.90
N LYS A 199 -2.55 -23.51 -5.38
CA LYS A 199 -1.17 -23.27 -5.85
C LYS A 199 -0.16 -23.27 -4.71
N PHE A 200 -0.49 -22.69 -3.55
CA PHE A 200 0.35 -22.79 -2.37
C PHE A 200 0.55 -24.24 -1.93
N SER A 201 -0.50 -25.07 -1.92
CA SER A 201 -0.37 -26.50 -1.60
C SER A 201 0.52 -27.24 -2.58
N SER A 202 0.40 -26.94 -3.88
CA SER A 202 1.26 -27.52 -4.91
C SER A 202 2.74 -27.14 -4.73
N LEU A 203 3.03 -25.89 -4.38
CA LEU A 203 4.41 -25.45 -4.08
C LEU A 203 4.96 -26.12 -2.81
N GLU A 204 4.13 -26.35 -1.78
CA GLU A 204 4.50 -27.10 -0.58
C GLU A 204 4.79 -28.58 -0.88
N GLU A 205 3.92 -29.24 -1.67
CA GLU A 205 4.11 -30.65 -2.08
C GLU A 205 5.40 -30.85 -2.88
N ARG A 206 5.84 -29.82 -3.62
CA ARG A 206 7.11 -29.82 -4.36
C ARG A 206 8.32 -29.45 -3.50
N GLY A 207 8.10 -29.14 -2.22
CA GLY A 207 9.17 -28.79 -1.30
C GLY A 207 9.81 -27.42 -1.55
N LEU A 208 9.14 -26.50 -2.25
CA LEU A 208 9.67 -25.18 -2.58
C LEU A 208 9.39 -24.15 -1.47
N ILE A 209 8.24 -24.30 -0.79
CA ILE A 209 7.83 -23.43 0.30
C ILE A 209 7.24 -24.24 1.45
N LYS A 210 7.07 -23.59 2.63
CA LYS A 210 6.34 -24.13 3.77
C LYS A 210 5.52 -23.02 4.43
N ARG A 211 4.23 -23.25 4.65
CA ARG A 211 3.37 -22.34 5.40
C ARG A 211 3.43 -22.63 6.89
N HIS A 212 3.92 -21.70 7.69
CA HIS A 212 3.93 -21.78 9.15
C HIS A 212 2.62 -21.27 9.75
N THR A 213 2.07 -20.22 9.15
CA THR A 213 0.78 -19.64 9.52
C THR A 213 -0.01 -19.24 8.28
N GLN A 214 -1.18 -18.63 8.46
CA GLN A 214 -1.94 -18.06 7.33
C GLN A 214 -1.22 -16.90 6.63
N LYS A 215 -0.22 -16.30 7.28
CA LYS A 215 0.53 -15.13 6.78
C LYS A 215 2.02 -15.33 6.67
N CYS A 216 2.60 -16.37 7.26
CA CYS A 216 4.03 -16.61 7.24
C CYS A 216 4.34 -17.81 6.35
N VAL A 217 5.15 -17.57 5.33
CA VAL A 217 5.61 -18.57 4.34
C VAL A 217 7.13 -18.59 4.38
N GLU A 218 7.73 -19.77 4.57
CA GLU A 218 9.16 -20.02 4.44
C GLU A 218 9.45 -20.46 3.01
N ILE A 219 10.48 -19.91 2.41
CA ILE A 219 11.02 -20.32 1.11
C ILE A 219 12.32 -21.08 1.39
N PHE A 220 12.43 -22.32 0.93
CA PHE A 220 13.61 -23.16 1.20
C PHE A 220 14.80 -22.76 0.33
N ASP A 221 14.56 -22.48 -0.95
CA ASP A 221 15.56 -22.01 -1.89
C ASP A 221 14.90 -21.02 -2.86
N LEU A 222 15.35 -19.76 -2.82
CA LEU A 222 14.78 -18.69 -3.64
C LEU A 222 15.13 -18.86 -5.11
N ASP A 223 16.35 -19.33 -5.43
CA ASP A 223 16.78 -19.52 -6.81
C ASP A 223 16.01 -20.68 -7.46
N GLU A 224 15.80 -21.78 -6.72
CA GLU A 224 14.98 -22.90 -7.16
C GLU A 224 13.53 -22.48 -7.37
N LEU A 225 12.95 -21.67 -6.46
CA LEU A 225 11.60 -21.16 -6.58
C LEU A 225 11.44 -20.30 -7.84
N LEU A 226 12.38 -19.40 -8.12
CA LEU A 226 12.38 -18.53 -9.30
C LEU A 226 12.57 -19.32 -10.60
N PHE A 227 13.38 -20.39 -10.59
CA PHE A 227 13.57 -21.22 -11.76
C PHE A 227 12.29 -21.91 -12.23
N VAL A 228 11.40 -22.21 -11.31
CA VAL A 228 10.09 -22.83 -11.61
C VAL A 228 9.10 -21.86 -12.25
N SER A 229 9.28 -20.55 -12.07
CA SER A 229 8.40 -19.50 -12.66
C SER A 229 8.78 -19.16 -14.12
N SER A 230 10.00 -19.53 -14.53
CA SER A 230 10.54 -19.26 -15.88
C SER A 230 10.07 -20.30 -16.89
#